data_62b024af6cd4d9f118681fd09b6b4539
#
_entry.id   62b024af6cd4d9f118681fd09b6b4539
#
_cell.length_a   1.000
_cell.length_b   1.000
_cell.length_c   1.000
_cell.angle_alpha   90.00
_cell.angle_beta   90.00
_cell.angle_gamma   90.00
#
_symmetry.space_group_name_H-M   'P 1'
#
loop_
_entity.id
_entity.type
_entity.pdbx_description
1 polymer ?
#
loop_
_entity_poly.entity_id
_entity_poly.type
_entity_poly.pdbx_seq_one_letter_code
_entity_poly.pdbx_strand_id
1 'polypeptide(L)'
;MRSEPTMTSLNVDLGDRSYAVEIGNGLIETAGARIKAVVPSPQVFVITDENVAASWLAPLQKSLDHHGIKHATKIFPPGEQTKSIRCIDELTAWLLDQGIDRKTTLVALGGGVIGDLTGFAAAITLRGVPFIQIPTTL
;
A
#
# COMPACT_ATOMS: atom_id res chain seq x y z
N MET A 1 -15.02 -29.49 3.50
CA MET A 1 -13.85 -29.25 4.32
C MET A 1 -13.18 -27.94 3.90
N ARG A 2 -13.00 -27.07 4.82
CA ARG A 2 -12.41 -25.75 4.53
C ARG A 2 -10.89 -25.89 4.49
N SER A 3 -10.26 -25.47 3.40
CA SER A 3 -8.81 -25.46 3.33
C SER A 3 -8.25 -24.26 4.12
N GLU A 4 -7.23 -24.50 4.91
CA GLU A 4 -6.52 -23.44 5.61
C GLU A 4 -5.78 -22.56 4.58
N PRO A 5 -5.75 -21.22 4.79
CA PRO A 5 -4.93 -20.37 3.95
C PRO A 5 -3.47 -20.77 4.05
N THR A 6 -2.83 -21.00 2.92
CA THR A 6 -1.40 -21.28 2.89
C THR A 6 -0.65 -19.94 2.86
N MET A 7 0.26 -19.75 3.79
CA MET A 7 1.07 -18.54 3.85
C MET A 7 2.55 -18.91 3.90
N THR A 8 3.33 -18.24 3.08
CA THR A 8 4.79 -18.31 3.09
C THR A 8 5.33 -16.94 3.47
N SER A 9 6.25 -16.91 4.42
CA SER A 9 6.92 -15.68 4.81
C SER A 9 8.39 -15.79 4.46
N LEU A 10 8.90 -14.80 3.74
CA LEU A 10 10.31 -14.68 3.38
C LEU A 10 10.86 -13.40 3.99
N ASN A 11 12.04 -13.49 4.59
CA ASN A 11 12.70 -12.32 5.14
C ASN A 11 13.84 -11.90 4.22
N VAL A 12 13.79 -10.66 3.74
CA VAL A 12 14.88 -10.08 2.95
C VAL A 12 15.83 -9.37 3.91
N ASP A 13 16.97 -9.97 4.16
CA ASP A 13 17.92 -9.48 5.16
C ASP A 13 18.86 -8.43 4.55
N LEU A 14 18.64 -7.17 4.91
CA LEU A 14 19.44 -6.03 4.48
C LEU A 14 19.92 -5.22 5.69
N GLY A 15 20.16 -5.88 6.82
CA GLY A 15 20.52 -5.21 8.06
C GLY A 15 19.35 -4.37 8.59
N ASP A 16 19.57 -3.10 8.84
CA ASP A 16 18.54 -2.20 9.36
C ASP A 16 17.38 -1.97 8.38
N ARG A 17 17.55 -2.37 7.10
CA ARG A 17 16.53 -2.21 6.08
C ARG A 17 15.86 -3.53 5.71
N SER A 18 16.01 -4.54 6.55
CA SER A 18 15.37 -5.83 6.34
C SER A 18 13.86 -5.71 6.31
N TYR A 19 13.20 -6.54 5.50
CA TYR A 19 11.75 -6.56 5.42
C TYR A 19 11.25 -7.98 5.15
N ALA A 20 9.99 -8.21 5.49
CA ALA A 20 9.34 -9.49 5.26
C ALA A 20 8.50 -9.45 3.98
N VAL A 21 8.54 -10.52 3.21
CA VAL A 21 7.64 -10.75 2.07
C VAL A 21 6.72 -11.89 2.46
N GLU A 22 5.42 -11.63 2.46
CA GLU A 22 4.41 -12.62 2.81
C GLU A 22 3.57 -12.98 1.60
N ILE A 23 3.45 -14.26 1.32
CA ILE A 23 2.73 -14.81 0.17
C ILE A 23 1.69 -15.79 0.68
N GLY A 24 0.44 -15.64 0.25
CA GLY A 24 -0.61 -16.56 0.65
C GLY A 24 -1.98 -16.09 0.21
N ASN A 25 -2.96 -16.94 0.47
CA ASN A 25 -4.36 -16.65 0.19
C ASN A 25 -4.99 -15.87 1.35
N GLY A 26 -5.90 -14.96 1.04
CA GLY A 26 -6.65 -14.22 2.06
C GLY A 26 -5.85 -13.16 2.79
N LEU A 27 -4.69 -12.74 2.27
CA LEU A 27 -3.86 -11.73 2.92
C LEU A 27 -4.52 -10.36 2.96
N ILE A 28 -5.36 -10.03 1.98
CA ILE A 28 -6.07 -8.74 1.97
C ILE A 28 -6.99 -8.63 3.19
N GLU A 29 -7.70 -9.68 3.53
CA GLU A 29 -8.64 -9.69 4.66
C GLU A 29 -7.94 -9.55 6.00
N THR A 30 -6.66 -9.92 6.08
CA THR A 30 -5.86 -9.81 7.31
C THR A 30 -4.82 -8.69 7.22
N ALA A 31 -4.86 -7.90 6.14
CA ALA A 31 -3.85 -6.87 5.89
C ALA A 31 -3.80 -5.82 7.01
N GLY A 32 -4.94 -5.45 7.58
CA GLY A 32 -5.00 -4.47 8.66
C GLY A 32 -4.15 -4.86 9.86
N ALA A 33 -4.21 -6.11 10.29
CA ALA A 33 -3.40 -6.60 11.41
C ALA A 33 -1.91 -6.53 11.10
N ARG A 34 -1.52 -6.93 9.87
CA ARG A 34 -0.12 -6.94 9.44
C ARG A 34 0.43 -5.53 9.29
N ILE A 35 -0.35 -4.64 8.72
CA ILE A 35 0.02 -3.23 8.56
C ILE A 35 0.20 -2.60 9.94
N LYS A 36 -0.76 -2.80 10.83
CA LYS A 36 -0.70 -2.22 12.17
C LYS A 36 0.56 -2.63 12.93
N ALA A 37 1.03 -3.85 12.70
CA ALA A 37 2.22 -4.38 13.37
C ALA A 37 3.52 -3.71 12.93
N VAL A 38 3.57 -3.10 11.73
CA VAL A 38 4.82 -2.58 11.16
C VAL A 38 4.84 -1.08 10.95
N VAL A 39 3.68 -0.39 10.99
CA VAL A 39 3.64 1.05 10.72
C VAL A 39 4.01 1.87 11.94
N PRO A 40 4.68 3.03 11.74
CA PRO A 40 5.04 3.90 12.87
C PRO A 40 3.85 4.65 13.47
N SER A 41 2.74 4.80 12.72
CA SER A 41 1.52 5.38 13.24
C SER A 41 0.31 4.72 12.57
N PRO A 42 -0.86 4.70 13.20
CA PRO A 42 -2.05 4.03 12.64
C PRO A 42 -2.73 4.88 11.57
N GLN A 43 -1.98 5.39 10.63
CA GLN A 43 -2.48 6.16 9.50
C GLN A 43 -1.76 5.73 8.22
N VAL A 44 -2.53 5.34 7.21
CA VAL A 44 -2.01 4.95 5.91
C VAL A 44 -2.79 5.64 4.80
N PHE A 45 -2.13 5.89 3.68
CA PHE A 45 -2.81 6.36 2.47
C PHE A 45 -2.62 5.30 1.40
N VAL A 46 -3.73 4.84 0.85
CA VAL A 46 -3.76 3.76 -0.15
C VAL A 46 -3.78 4.36 -1.54
N ILE A 47 -2.90 3.88 -2.40
CA ILE A 47 -2.83 4.27 -3.80
C ILE A 47 -3.13 3.02 -4.63
N THR A 48 -4.07 3.12 -5.56
CA THR A 48 -4.50 2.00 -6.38
C THR A 48 -4.99 2.49 -7.74
N ASP A 49 -5.37 1.57 -8.62
CA ASP A 49 -6.02 1.91 -9.87
C ASP A 49 -7.48 1.43 -9.89
N GLU A 50 -8.23 1.87 -10.88
CA GLU A 50 -9.67 1.57 -11.00
C GLU A 50 -9.97 0.08 -11.08
N ASN A 51 -9.15 -0.68 -11.80
CA ASN A 51 -9.38 -2.12 -11.98
C ASN A 51 -9.16 -2.89 -10.68
N VAL A 52 -8.08 -2.58 -9.99
CA VAL A 52 -7.76 -3.22 -8.71
C VAL A 52 -8.76 -2.82 -7.64
N ALA A 53 -9.14 -1.54 -7.62
CA ALA A 53 -10.09 -1.02 -6.64
C ALA A 53 -11.42 -1.78 -6.69
N ALA A 54 -11.89 -2.12 -7.88
CA ALA A 54 -13.16 -2.83 -8.05
C ALA A 54 -13.19 -4.18 -7.31
N SER A 55 -12.05 -4.86 -7.19
CA SER A 55 -11.98 -6.18 -6.58
C SER A 55 -11.41 -6.19 -5.17
N TRP A 56 -10.46 -5.31 -4.86
CA TRP A 56 -9.64 -5.45 -3.67
C TRP A 56 -9.69 -4.29 -2.69
N LEU A 57 -10.16 -3.12 -3.11
CA LEU A 57 -10.13 -1.94 -2.24
C LEU A 57 -11.06 -2.08 -1.04
N ALA A 58 -12.31 -2.48 -1.27
CA ALA A 58 -13.28 -2.59 -0.17
C ALA A 58 -12.83 -3.59 0.91
N PRO A 59 -12.34 -4.80 0.56
CA PRO A 59 -11.80 -5.71 1.57
C PRO A 59 -10.63 -5.12 2.35
N LEU A 60 -9.73 -4.39 1.68
CA LEU A 60 -8.61 -3.74 2.36
C LEU A 60 -9.09 -2.66 3.32
N GLN A 61 -9.98 -1.79 2.87
CA GLN A 61 -10.52 -0.71 3.71
C GLN A 61 -11.23 -1.27 4.94
N LYS A 62 -12.01 -2.34 4.76
CA LYS A 62 -12.68 -3.02 5.87
C LYS A 62 -11.69 -3.55 6.89
N SER A 63 -10.60 -4.15 6.43
CA SER A 63 -9.55 -4.67 7.31
C SER A 63 -8.85 -3.54 8.07
N LEU A 64 -8.57 -2.43 7.39
CA LEU A 64 -7.97 -1.25 8.04
C LEU A 64 -8.89 -0.67 9.11
N ASP A 65 -10.18 -0.53 8.81
CA ASP A 65 -11.16 -0.02 9.77
C ASP A 65 -11.27 -0.92 10.99
N HIS A 66 -11.28 -2.24 10.76
CA HIS A 66 -11.39 -3.23 11.85
C HIS A 66 -10.21 -3.12 12.83
N HIS A 67 -9.06 -2.69 12.36
CA HIS A 67 -7.85 -2.57 13.19
C HIS A 67 -7.57 -1.13 13.63
N GLY A 68 -8.53 -0.23 13.46
CA GLY A 68 -8.41 1.15 13.91
C GLY A 68 -7.37 1.98 13.18
N ILE A 69 -7.09 1.64 11.92
CA ILE A 69 -6.13 2.36 11.09
C ILE A 69 -6.89 3.42 10.29
N LYS A 70 -6.51 4.67 10.46
CA LYS A 70 -7.06 5.78 9.69
C LYS A 70 -6.50 5.71 8.27
N HIS A 71 -7.35 5.88 7.26
CA HIS A 71 -6.90 5.78 5.87
C HIS A 71 -7.63 6.74 4.94
N ALA A 72 -6.99 7.04 3.82
CA ALA A 72 -7.57 7.72 2.68
C ALA A 72 -7.06 7.02 1.44
N THR A 73 -7.78 7.13 0.32
CA THR A 73 -7.45 6.41 -0.90
C THR A 73 -7.40 7.34 -2.11
N LYS A 74 -6.38 7.18 -2.94
CA LYS A 74 -6.27 7.82 -4.24
C LYS A 74 -6.32 6.76 -5.32
N ILE A 75 -7.23 6.93 -6.29
CA ILE A 75 -7.45 5.97 -7.38
C ILE A 75 -7.02 6.61 -8.69
N PHE A 76 -6.15 5.94 -9.42
CA PHE A 76 -5.68 6.38 -10.74
C PHE A 76 -6.30 5.53 -11.84
N PRO A 77 -6.33 6.04 -13.08
CA PRO A 77 -6.66 5.21 -14.24
C PRO A 77 -5.63 4.09 -14.38
N PRO A 78 -6.01 2.89 -14.85
CA PRO A 78 -5.05 1.81 -15.05
C PRO A 78 -4.17 2.06 -16.27
N GLY A 79 -3.01 1.41 -16.32
CA GLY A 79 -2.13 1.38 -17.47
C GLY A 79 -0.86 2.21 -17.31
N GLU A 80 0.05 2.05 -18.28
CA GLU A 80 1.37 2.67 -18.25
C GLU A 80 1.34 4.20 -18.26
N GLN A 81 0.29 4.82 -18.79
CA GLN A 81 0.16 6.27 -18.78
C GLN A 81 0.09 6.85 -17.37
N THR A 82 -0.26 6.04 -16.37
CA THR A 82 -0.24 6.46 -14.97
C THR A 82 1.19 6.60 -14.45
N LYS A 83 2.15 5.96 -15.11
CA LYS A 83 3.57 6.07 -14.77
C LYS A 83 4.17 7.31 -15.44
N SER A 84 3.84 8.49 -14.93
CA SER A 84 4.22 9.75 -15.52
C SER A 84 4.52 10.81 -14.45
N ILE A 85 5.28 11.85 -14.84
CA ILE A 85 5.56 12.98 -13.95
C ILE A 85 4.26 13.68 -13.53
N ARG A 86 3.29 13.75 -14.42
CA ARG A 86 1.99 14.35 -14.13
C ARG A 86 1.28 13.61 -13.00
N CYS A 87 1.29 12.28 -13.00
CA CYS A 87 0.68 11.49 -11.94
C CYS A 87 1.46 11.60 -10.64
N ILE A 88 2.78 11.68 -10.69
CA ILE A 88 3.61 11.95 -9.50
C ILE A 88 3.21 13.29 -8.88
N ASP A 89 3.09 14.33 -9.69
CA ASP A 89 2.71 15.65 -9.22
C ASP A 89 1.30 15.64 -8.62
N GLU A 90 0.34 15.00 -9.29
CA GLU A 90 -1.02 14.84 -8.78
C GLU A 90 -1.05 14.08 -7.46
N LEU A 91 -0.29 12.99 -7.37
CA LEU A 91 -0.24 12.19 -6.14
C LEU A 91 0.39 12.96 -4.98
N THR A 92 1.52 13.63 -5.21
CA THR A 92 2.18 14.38 -4.14
C THR A 92 1.32 15.54 -3.64
N ALA A 93 0.63 16.24 -4.55
CA ALA A 93 -0.31 17.29 -4.16
C ALA A 93 -1.45 16.73 -3.32
N TRP A 94 -2.01 15.59 -3.70
CA TRP A 94 -3.07 14.93 -2.93
C TRP A 94 -2.59 14.52 -1.54
N LEU A 95 -1.37 13.97 -1.45
CA LEU A 95 -0.80 13.57 -0.15
C LEU A 95 -0.69 14.75 0.80
N LEU A 96 -0.20 15.89 0.29
CA LEU A 96 -0.08 17.11 1.09
C LEU A 96 -1.45 17.64 1.52
N ASP A 97 -2.43 17.59 0.62
CA ASP A 97 -3.81 18.01 0.94
C ASP A 97 -4.44 17.12 2.01
N GLN A 98 -4.09 15.85 2.06
CA GLN A 98 -4.56 14.93 3.09
C GLN A 98 -3.86 15.13 4.43
N GLY A 99 -2.85 15.98 4.49
CA GLY A 99 -2.12 16.23 5.72
C GLY A 99 -1.10 15.14 6.07
N ILE A 100 -0.42 14.61 5.05
CA ILE A 100 0.59 13.59 5.29
C ILE A 100 1.68 14.08 6.23
N ASP A 101 2.10 13.23 7.16
CA ASP A 101 3.25 13.46 8.01
C ASP A 101 4.30 12.36 7.79
N ARG A 102 5.46 12.50 8.44
CA ARG A 102 6.58 11.57 8.22
C ARG A 102 6.33 10.17 8.77
N LYS A 103 5.32 9.98 9.59
CA LYS A 103 4.93 8.68 10.16
C LYS A 103 3.81 8.02 9.38
N THR A 104 3.20 8.72 8.43
CA THR A 104 2.18 8.16 7.55
C THR A 104 2.83 7.16 6.60
N THR A 105 2.22 6.00 6.43
CA THR A 105 2.71 4.98 5.50
C THR A 105 1.87 5.00 4.23
N LEU A 106 2.53 4.96 3.07
CA LEU A 106 1.85 4.79 1.80
C LEU A 106 1.69 3.29 1.51
N VAL A 107 0.53 2.90 1.03
CA VAL A 107 0.23 1.51 0.69
C VAL A 107 -0.11 1.45 -0.79
N ALA A 108 0.72 0.77 -1.57
CA ALA A 108 0.46 0.53 -2.99
C ALA A 108 -0.33 -0.76 -3.14
N LEU A 109 -1.59 -0.64 -3.55
CA LEU A 109 -2.46 -1.78 -3.82
C LEU A 109 -2.59 -1.95 -5.33
N GLY A 110 -1.86 -2.90 -5.92
CA GLY A 110 -1.91 -3.10 -7.36
C GLY A 110 -0.67 -3.75 -7.93
N GLY A 111 -0.51 -3.62 -9.24
CA GLY A 111 0.63 -4.14 -9.99
C GLY A 111 1.83 -3.19 -10.00
N GLY A 112 2.77 -3.46 -10.94
CA GLY A 112 4.03 -2.74 -11.01
C GLY A 112 3.91 -1.24 -11.24
N VAL A 113 2.95 -0.79 -12.03
CA VAL A 113 2.75 0.64 -12.30
C VAL A 113 2.40 1.39 -11.03
N ILE A 114 1.43 0.88 -10.27
CA ILE A 114 1.02 1.49 -8.99
C ILE A 114 2.15 1.39 -7.97
N GLY A 115 2.86 0.26 -7.91
CA GLY A 115 4.00 0.10 -7.01
C GLY A 115 5.10 1.10 -7.29
N ASP A 116 5.47 1.29 -8.56
CA ASP A 116 6.51 2.24 -8.96
C ASP A 116 6.11 3.68 -8.66
N LEU A 117 4.87 4.04 -9.00
CA LEU A 117 4.34 5.39 -8.75
C LEU A 117 4.36 5.71 -7.25
N THR A 118 3.83 4.80 -6.45
CA THR A 118 3.74 4.99 -4.99
C THR A 118 5.11 5.02 -4.34
N GLY A 119 6.00 4.11 -4.74
CA GLY A 119 7.36 4.06 -4.20
C GLY A 119 8.14 5.31 -4.50
N PHE A 120 8.03 5.85 -5.72
CA PHE A 120 8.68 7.10 -6.07
C PHE A 120 8.11 8.27 -5.25
N ALA A 121 6.79 8.35 -5.14
CA ALA A 121 6.15 9.40 -4.33
C ALA A 121 6.57 9.32 -2.86
N ALA A 122 6.67 8.10 -2.31
CA ALA A 122 7.11 7.90 -0.94
C ALA A 122 8.54 8.39 -0.72
N ALA A 123 9.41 8.18 -1.70
CA ALA A 123 10.81 8.58 -1.61
C ALA A 123 10.99 10.11 -1.61
N ILE A 124 10.15 10.84 -2.34
CA ILE A 124 10.31 12.30 -2.51
C ILE A 124 9.42 13.13 -1.57
N THR A 125 8.47 12.52 -0.89
CA THR A 125 7.56 13.26 0.00
C THR A 125 8.18 13.39 1.38
N LEU A 126 8.26 14.62 1.89
CA LEU A 126 8.78 14.92 3.24
C LEU A 126 10.12 14.26 3.56
N ARG A 127 11.01 14.16 2.55
CA ARG A 127 12.32 13.48 2.64
C ARG A 127 12.24 11.97 2.84
N GLY A 128 11.11 11.38 2.46
CA GLY A 128 10.89 9.96 2.53
C GLY A 128 9.87 9.57 3.60
N VAL A 129 8.87 8.82 3.20
CA VAL A 129 7.86 8.25 4.11
C VAL A 129 7.84 6.73 3.93
N PRO A 130 7.39 5.97 4.95
CA PRO A 130 7.29 4.52 4.84
C PRO A 130 6.36 4.08 3.71
N PHE A 131 6.63 2.92 3.15
CA PHE A 131 5.94 2.42 1.97
C PHE A 131 5.75 0.90 2.07
N ILE A 132 4.54 0.45 1.80
CA ILE A 132 4.17 -0.97 1.78
C ILE A 132 3.59 -1.29 0.41
N GLN A 133 3.97 -2.43 -0.15
CA GLN A 133 3.38 -2.94 -1.38
C GLN A 133 2.45 -4.11 -1.08
N ILE A 134 1.26 -4.07 -1.68
CA ILE A 134 0.33 -5.20 -1.71
C ILE A 134 0.10 -5.52 -3.18
N PRO A 135 0.98 -6.35 -3.80
CA PRO A 135 0.82 -6.72 -5.19
C PRO A 135 -0.41 -7.60 -5.38
N THR A 136 -1.20 -7.29 -6.39
CA THR A 136 -2.38 -8.08 -6.75
C THR A 136 -2.13 -8.97 -7.97
N THR A 137 -0.97 -8.81 -8.60
CA THR A 137 -0.49 -9.66 -9.68
C THR A 137 0.93 -10.11 -9.38
N LEU A 138 1.27 -11.28 -9.86
CA LEU A 138 2.62 -11.81 -9.73
C LEU A 138 3.52 -11.31 -10.85
#